data_c9753069e2c238b3bd4309be6968a2fa
#
_entry.id   c9753069e2c238b3bd4309be6968a2fa
#
_cell.length_a   1.000
_cell.length_b   1.000
_cell.length_c   1.000
_cell.angle_alpha   90.00
_cell.angle_beta   90.00
_cell.angle_gamma   90.00
#
_symmetry.space_group_name_H-M   'P 1'
#
loop_
_entity.id
_entity.type
_entity.pdbx_description
1 polymer ?
#
loop_
_entity_poly.entity_id
_entity_poly.type
_entity_poly.pdbx_seq_one_letter_code
_entity_poly.pdbx_strand_id
1 'polypeptide(L)'
;WMGFVIVALMTGASLVSQGDLSLVINPDPEKAGIMAAVFSFGLVAFGFLGMGPVTIAVDSYGPVTDNAQSVYELSTIEQIPGIAAEVKTDFGITLNFHRAKELLEENDGCGNTFKATAKPVLIGTAVVGAATMVFSIIMLLTDGLASNVSHLSMLHPPYLLGLISGGATIFWFSSASTQA
;
A
#
# COMPACT_ATOMS: atom_id res chain seq x y z
N TRP A 1 7.53 -11.24 -6.46
CA TRP A 1 7.51 -11.95 -5.18
C TRP A 1 6.28 -11.61 -4.33
N MET A 2 5.95 -10.32 -4.15
CA MET A 2 4.82 -9.91 -3.30
C MET A 2 3.48 -10.50 -3.77
N GLY A 3 3.18 -10.51 -5.07
CA GLY A 3 1.97 -11.13 -5.59
C GLY A 3 1.87 -12.62 -5.26
N PHE A 4 2.99 -13.35 -5.35
CA PHE A 4 3.04 -14.75 -4.96
C PHE A 4 2.78 -14.94 -3.46
N VAL A 5 3.37 -14.09 -2.62
CA VAL A 5 3.14 -14.13 -1.17
C VAL A 5 1.67 -13.87 -0.83
N ILE A 6 1.04 -12.88 -1.47
CA ILE A 6 -0.38 -12.56 -1.28
C ILE A 6 -1.25 -13.77 -1.66
N VAL A 7 -1.03 -14.36 -2.84
CA VAL A 7 -1.80 -15.53 -3.29
C VAL A 7 -1.59 -16.71 -2.33
N ALA A 8 -0.37 -16.96 -1.89
CA ALA A 8 -0.07 -18.03 -0.94
C ALA A 8 -0.76 -17.83 0.41
N LEU A 9 -0.74 -16.60 0.94
CA LEU A 9 -1.41 -16.26 2.20
C LEU A 9 -2.94 -16.37 2.08
N MET A 10 -3.53 -15.86 1.00
CA MET A 10 -4.98 -15.96 0.78
C MET A 10 -5.41 -17.41 0.59
N THR A 11 -4.66 -18.20 -0.17
CA THR A 11 -4.93 -19.64 -0.36
C THR A 11 -4.80 -20.40 0.95
N GLY A 12 -3.72 -20.19 1.69
CA GLY A 12 -3.50 -20.83 2.99
C GLY A 12 -4.57 -20.49 4.00
N ALA A 13 -4.94 -19.21 4.11
CA ALA A 13 -6.01 -18.77 4.99
C ALA A 13 -7.37 -19.36 4.59
N SER A 14 -7.67 -19.44 3.28
CA SER A 14 -8.89 -20.07 2.78
C SER A 14 -8.96 -21.56 3.13
N LEU A 15 -7.86 -22.30 2.95
CA LEU A 15 -7.80 -23.74 3.28
C LEU A 15 -8.00 -23.98 4.77
N VAL A 16 -7.39 -23.18 5.62
CA VAL A 16 -7.55 -23.30 7.08
C VAL A 16 -8.98 -22.98 7.51
N SER A 17 -9.62 -22.00 6.90
CA SER A 17 -10.96 -21.54 7.27
C SER A 17 -12.08 -22.46 6.78
N GLN A 18 -11.84 -23.33 5.82
CA GLN A 18 -12.84 -24.27 5.29
C GLN A 18 -13.12 -25.47 6.21
N GLY A 19 -12.38 -25.62 7.31
CA GLY A 19 -12.65 -26.62 8.34
C GLY A 19 -13.75 -26.21 9.32
N ASP A 20 -13.55 -26.49 10.59
CA ASP A 20 -14.54 -26.24 11.66
C ASP A 20 -15.00 -24.79 11.76
N LEU A 21 -14.14 -23.83 11.35
CA LEU A 21 -14.46 -22.42 11.37
C LEU A 21 -15.60 -22.05 10.40
N SER A 22 -15.75 -22.79 9.31
CA SER A 22 -16.78 -22.51 8.30
C SER A 22 -18.19 -22.59 8.90
N LEU A 23 -18.45 -23.59 9.74
CA LEU A 23 -19.74 -23.79 10.41
C LEU A 23 -20.02 -22.75 11.50
N VAL A 24 -18.97 -22.16 12.08
CA VAL A 24 -19.10 -21.07 13.05
C VAL A 24 -19.52 -19.78 12.35
N ILE A 25 -19.03 -19.54 11.12
CA ILE A 25 -19.32 -18.34 10.35
C ILE A 25 -20.74 -18.41 9.75
N ASN A 26 -21.12 -19.57 9.21
CA ASN A 26 -22.47 -19.78 8.67
C ASN A 26 -22.92 -21.21 8.94
N PRO A 27 -24.10 -21.40 9.55
CA PRO A 27 -24.63 -22.74 9.82
C PRO A 27 -25.12 -23.48 8.56
N ASP A 28 -25.28 -22.81 7.43
CA ASP A 28 -25.61 -23.42 6.14
C ASP A 28 -24.35 -23.99 5.49
N PRO A 29 -24.17 -25.32 5.38
CA PRO A 29 -22.97 -25.96 4.89
C PRO A 29 -22.63 -25.57 3.44
N GLU A 30 -23.63 -25.26 2.61
CA GLU A 30 -23.43 -24.89 1.21
C GLU A 30 -22.77 -23.51 1.08
N LYS A 31 -23.11 -22.58 1.96
CA LYS A 31 -22.58 -21.22 2.00
C LYS A 31 -21.34 -21.08 2.90
N ALA A 32 -21.21 -21.94 3.88
CA ALA A 32 -20.20 -21.84 4.93
C ALA A 32 -18.76 -21.75 4.40
N GLY A 33 -18.39 -22.61 3.46
CA GLY A 33 -17.02 -22.64 2.90
C GLY A 33 -16.63 -21.36 2.17
N ILE A 34 -17.54 -20.81 1.37
CA ILE A 34 -17.28 -19.57 0.61
C ILE A 34 -17.21 -18.37 1.54
N MET A 35 -18.14 -18.27 2.49
CA MET A 35 -18.16 -17.19 3.46
C MET A 35 -16.92 -17.22 4.37
N ALA A 36 -16.48 -18.41 4.78
CA ALA A 36 -15.25 -18.58 5.54
C ALA A 36 -14.02 -18.15 4.74
N ALA A 37 -13.96 -18.48 3.45
CA ALA A 37 -12.87 -18.02 2.57
C ALA A 37 -12.83 -16.48 2.44
N VAL A 38 -13.97 -15.83 2.21
CA VAL A 38 -14.06 -14.37 2.14
C VAL A 38 -13.66 -13.73 3.47
N PHE A 39 -14.11 -14.28 4.59
CA PHE A 39 -13.72 -13.82 5.93
C PHE A 39 -12.20 -13.94 6.14
N SER A 40 -11.60 -15.07 5.74
CA SER A 40 -10.15 -15.27 5.87
C SER A 40 -9.33 -14.31 5.03
N PHE A 41 -9.83 -13.90 3.86
CA PHE A 41 -9.21 -12.83 3.07
C PHE A 41 -9.22 -11.50 3.81
N GLY A 42 -10.32 -11.19 4.51
CA GLY A 42 -10.40 -10.03 5.40
C GLY A 42 -9.37 -10.07 6.51
N LEU A 43 -9.14 -11.23 7.12
CA LEU A 43 -8.10 -11.40 8.15
C LEU A 43 -6.69 -11.19 7.59
N VAL A 44 -6.40 -11.65 6.37
CA VAL A 44 -5.13 -11.38 5.69
C VAL A 44 -4.96 -9.89 5.45
N ALA A 45 -6.00 -9.21 4.94
CA ALA A 45 -5.98 -7.75 4.76
C ALA A 45 -5.73 -7.01 6.08
N PHE A 46 -6.37 -7.45 7.16
CA PHE A 46 -6.20 -6.88 8.50
C PHE A 46 -4.78 -7.11 9.04
N GLY A 47 -4.19 -8.28 8.77
CA GLY A 47 -2.79 -8.56 9.11
C GLY A 47 -1.82 -7.60 8.41
N PHE A 48 -2.02 -7.32 7.12
CA PHE A 48 -1.25 -6.30 6.41
C PHE A 48 -1.47 -4.90 7.00
N LEU A 49 -2.70 -4.57 7.38
CA LEU A 49 -3.03 -3.27 7.99
C LEU A 49 -2.32 -3.07 9.33
N GLY A 50 -2.02 -4.13 10.06
CA GLY A 50 -1.23 -4.07 11.29
C GLY A 50 0.16 -3.47 11.10
N MET A 51 0.72 -3.56 9.88
CA MET A 51 1.98 -2.90 9.49
C MET A 51 1.78 -1.44 9.05
N GLY A 52 0.55 -0.94 9.00
CA GLY A 52 0.20 0.39 8.50
C GLY A 52 1.03 1.53 9.10
N PRO A 53 1.13 1.67 10.43
CA PRO A 53 1.90 2.74 11.05
C PRO A 53 3.38 2.73 10.65
N VAL A 54 4.00 1.55 10.60
CA VAL A 54 5.40 1.38 10.17
C VAL A 54 5.55 1.77 8.70
N THR A 55 4.64 1.31 7.85
CA THR A 55 4.65 1.60 6.42
C THR A 55 4.51 3.09 6.15
N ILE A 56 3.60 3.77 6.86
CA ILE A 56 3.41 5.23 6.74
C ILE A 56 4.65 5.98 7.21
N ALA A 57 5.24 5.61 8.34
CA ALA A 57 6.46 6.23 8.86
C ALA A 57 7.61 6.13 7.86
N VAL A 58 7.81 4.95 7.28
CA VAL A 58 8.86 4.68 6.30
C VAL A 58 8.61 5.40 4.98
N ASP A 59 7.37 5.45 4.51
CA ASP A 59 7.00 6.16 3.28
C ASP A 59 7.15 7.68 3.41
N SER A 60 6.95 8.21 4.62
CA SER A 60 7.18 9.62 4.93
C SER A 60 8.68 9.96 5.10
N TYR A 61 9.47 9.05 5.63
CA TYR A 61 10.91 9.25 5.85
C TYR A 61 11.67 9.47 4.53
N GLY A 62 11.35 8.71 3.47
CA GLY A 62 11.99 8.86 2.15
C GLY A 62 11.93 10.28 1.59
N PRO A 63 10.75 10.89 1.42
CA PRO A 63 10.63 12.28 0.97
C PRO A 63 11.32 13.30 1.88
N VAL A 64 11.37 13.07 3.19
CA VAL A 64 12.06 13.99 4.12
C VAL A 64 13.57 13.98 3.87
N THR A 65 14.18 12.81 3.74
CA THR A 65 15.62 12.68 3.48
C THR A 65 16.00 13.19 2.10
N ASP A 66 15.21 12.89 1.08
CA ASP A 66 15.36 13.36 -0.30
C ASP A 66 15.30 14.89 -0.36
N ASN A 67 14.31 15.50 0.27
CA ASN A 67 14.20 16.96 0.36
C ASN A 67 15.34 17.59 1.17
N ALA A 68 15.78 16.98 2.25
CA ALA A 68 16.88 17.49 3.05
C ALA A 68 18.19 17.56 2.24
N GLN A 69 18.49 16.52 1.47
CA GLN A 69 19.63 16.51 0.56
C GLN A 69 19.48 17.56 -0.54
N SER A 70 18.32 17.61 -1.18
CA SER A 70 18.05 18.55 -2.28
C SER A 70 18.18 20.02 -1.81
N VAL A 71 17.64 20.36 -0.63
CA VAL A 71 17.76 21.70 -0.05
C VAL A 71 19.22 22.04 0.23
N TYR A 72 19.99 21.12 0.78
CA TYR A 72 21.41 21.32 1.04
C TYR A 72 22.18 21.59 -0.26
N GLU A 73 22.00 20.77 -1.29
CA GLU A 73 22.67 20.90 -2.57
C GLU A 73 22.30 22.21 -3.30
N LEU A 74 21.01 22.56 -3.33
CA LEU A 74 20.54 23.77 -4.00
C LEU A 74 20.91 25.06 -3.24
N SER A 75 21.07 24.99 -1.92
CA SER A 75 21.44 26.16 -1.11
C SER A 75 22.86 26.68 -1.40
N THR A 76 23.73 25.81 -1.93
CA THR A 76 25.16 26.10 -2.15
C THR A 76 25.86 26.76 -0.95
N ILE A 77 25.36 26.44 0.26
CA ILE A 77 25.76 27.11 1.52
C ILE A 77 27.27 27.03 1.80
N GLU A 78 27.91 25.97 1.32
CA GLU A 78 29.37 25.78 1.46
C GLU A 78 30.21 26.79 0.66
N GLN A 79 29.60 27.44 -0.37
CA GLN A 79 30.24 28.42 -1.23
C GLN A 79 30.13 29.85 -0.68
N ILE A 80 29.35 30.06 0.38
CA ILE A 80 29.16 31.39 0.97
C ILE A 80 30.40 31.77 1.79
N PRO A 81 31.11 32.85 1.45
CA PRO A 81 32.29 33.25 2.19
C PRO A 81 31.97 33.64 3.62
N GLY A 82 32.70 33.05 4.58
CA GLY A 82 32.55 33.39 6.00
C GLY A 82 31.43 32.65 6.75
N ILE A 83 30.57 31.87 6.08
CA ILE A 83 29.42 31.18 6.69
C ILE A 83 29.81 30.28 7.86
N ALA A 84 30.96 29.61 7.80
CA ALA A 84 31.42 28.73 8.86
C ALA A 84 31.77 29.51 10.16
N ALA A 85 32.30 30.73 10.02
CA ALA A 85 32.60 31.60 11.16
C ALA A 85 31.31 32.21 11.74
N GLU A 86 30.38 32.62 10.91
CA GLU A 86 29.08 33.15 11.30
C GLU A 86 28.26 32.12 12.10
N VAL A 87 28.10 30.92 11.57
CA VAL A 87 27.37 29.83 12.25
C VAL A 87 28.05 29.44 13.56
N LYS A 88 29.38 29.46 13.61
CA LYS A 88 30.10 29.20 14.88
C LYS A 88 29.84 30.29 15.90
N THR A 89 29.73 31.54 15.47
CA THR A 89 29.46 32.67 16.37
C THR A 89 28.02 32.66 16.89
N ASP A 90 27.08 32.43 15.97
CA ASP A 90 25.65 32.56 16.31
C ASP A 90 25.06 31.31 16.99
N PHE A 91 25.53 30.13 16.61
CA PHE A 91 25.00 28.86 17.12
C PHE A 91 26.00 28.00 17.90
N GLY A 92 27.27 28.39 17.97
CA GLY A 92 28.30 27.61 18.64
C GLY A 92 28.69 26.30 17.95
N ILE A 93 28.25 26.10 16.69
CA ILE A 93 28.41 24.86 15.92
C ILE A 93 29.62 25.00 14.98
N THR A 94 30.55 24.05 15.04
CA THR A 94 31.60 23.95 14.05
C THR A 94 31.14 23.16 12.85
N LEU A 95 31.02 23.83 11.70
CA LEU A 95 30.54 23.19 10.47
C LEU A 95 31.62 22.28 9.87
N ASN A 96 31.17 21.10 9.42
CA ASN A 96 31.94 20.19 8.59
C ASN A 96 31.06 19.81 7.39
N PHE A 97 31.20 20.57 6.31
CA PHE A 97 30.37 20.38 5.12
C PHE A 97 30.57 19.02 4.44
N HIS A 98 31.80 18.49 4.43
CA HIS A 98 32.06 17.17 3.89
C HIS A 98 31.29 16.10 4.65
N ARG A 99 31.36 16.14 6.00
CA ARG A 99 30.63 15.16 6.83
C ARG A 99 29.11 15.35 6.75
N ALA A 100 28.63 16.58 6.62
CA ALA A 100 27.22 16.87 6.43
C ALA A 100 26.70 16.25 5.11
N LYS A 101 27.45 16.40 4.03
CA LYS A 101 27.12 15.82 2.73
C LYS A 101 27.09 14.30 2.78
N GLU A 102 28.11 13.67 3.34
CA GLU A 102 28.14 12.21 3.51
C GLU A 102 26.92 11.70 4.28
N LEU A 103 26.57 12.36 5.40
CA LEU A 103 25.41 11.95 6.20
C LEU A 103 24.08 12.17 5.47
N LEU A 104 23.95 13.22 4.68
CA LEU A 104 22.75 13.46 3.86
C LEU A 104 22.60 12.41 2.77
N GLU A 105 23.69 12.07 2.07
CA GLU A 105 23.70 11.02 1.04
C GLU A 105 23.38 9.63 1.66
N GLU A 106 23.95 9.33 2.81
CA GLU A 106 23.70 8.08 3.54
C GLU A 106 22.22 8.00 3.98
N ASN A 107 21.67 9.07 4.54
CA ASN A 107 20.26 9.13 4.94
C ASN A 107 19.30 9.04 3.74
N ASP A 108 19.62 9.69 2.63
CA ASP A 108 18.81 9.58 1.42
C ASP A 108 18.84 8.16 0.86
N GLY A 109 19.98 7.53 0.79
CA GLY A 109 20.12 6.13 0.41
C GLY A 109 19.29 5.19 1.28
N CYS A 110 19.31 5.39 2.59
CA CYS A 110 18.46 4.66 3.54
C CYS A 110 16.97 4.93 3.29
N GLY A 111 16.58 6.18 3.12
CA GLY A 111 15.20 6.60 2.85
C GLY A 111 14.64 5.96 1.59
N ASN A 112 15.41 5.95 0.51
CA ASN A 112 15.03 5.33 -0.75
C ASN A 112 14.91 3.80 -0.66
N THR A 113 15.79 3.15 0.09
CA THR A 113 15.73 1.70 0.34
C THR A 113 14.47 1.32 1.11
N PHE A 114 14.16 2.03 2.18
CA PHE A 114 12.96 1.79 2.97
C PHE A 114 11.68 2.05 2.17
N LYS A 115 11.62 3.14 1.43
CA LYS A 115 10.51 3.51 0.56
C LYS A 115 10.23 2.41 -0.48
N ALA A 116 11.27 1.87 -1.11
CA ALA A 116 11.14 0.77 -2.07
C ALA A 116 10.64 -0.53 -1.43
N THR A 117 11.00 -0.80 -0.18
CA THR A 117 10.58 -2.00 0.56
C THR A 117 9.16 -1.88 1.10
N ALA A 118 8.75 -0.70 1.58
CA ALA A 118 7.44 -0.47 2.17
C ALA A 118 6.31 -0.43 1.14
N LYS A 119 6.54 0.13 -0.05
CA LYS A 119 5.53 0.26 -1.11
C LYS A 119 4.87 -1.06 -1.51
N PRO A 120 5.59 -2.16 -1.75
CA PRO A 120 4.95 -3.43 -2.09
C PRO A 120 3.97 -3.93 -1.01
N VAL A 121 4.28 -3.74 0.27
CA VAL A 121 3.39 -4.11 1.38
C VAL A 121 2.15 -3.22 1.40
N LEU A 122 2.31 -1.93 1.20
CA LEU A 122 1.20 -0.96 1.14
C LEU A 122 0.25 -1.27 -0.03
N ILE A 123 0.80 -1.52 -1.21
CA ILE A 123 0.02 -1.91 -2.38
C ILE A 123 -0.67 -3.26 -2.14
N GLY A 124 0.03 -4.23 -1.55
CA GLY A 124 -0.54 -5.53 -1.17
C GLY A 124 -1.75 -5.39 -0.25
N THR A 125 -1.67 -4.54 0.75
CA THR A 125 -2.78 -4.22 1.66
C THR A 125 -4.00 -3.69 0.90
N ALA A 126 -3.78 -2.74 0.00
CA ALA A 126 -4.85 -2.15 -0.81
C ALA A 126 -5.51 -3.18 -1.73
N VAL A 127 -4.72 -4.02 -2.40
CA VAL A 127 -5.23 -5.06 -3.31
C VAL A 127 -6.04 -6.10 -2.57
N VAL A 128 -5.53 -6.64 -1.46
CA VAL A 128 -6.24 -7.66 -0.66
C VAL A 128 -7.51 -7.07 -0.04
N GLY A 129 -7.46 -5.84 0.47
CA GLY A 129 -8.63 -5.15 1.00
C GLY A 129 -9.71 -4.90 -0.04
N ALA A 130 -9.33 -4.40 -1.23
CA ALA A 130 -10.27 -4.18 -2.33
C ALA A 130 -10.88 -5.51 -2.83
N ALA A 131 -10.07 -6.56 -3.00
CA ALA A 131 -10.55 -7.87 -3.39
C ALA A 131 -11.56 -8.43 -2.38
N THR A 132 -11.25 -8.36 -1.08
CA THR A 132 -12.15 -8.79 -0.01
C THR A 132 -13.49 -8.04 -0.05
N MET A 133 -13.44 -6.71 -0.26
CA MET A 133 -14.65 -5.90 -0.37
C MET A 133 -15.49 -6.28 -1.59
N VAL A 134 -14.88 -6.49 -2.75
CA VAL A 134 -15.59 -6.93 -3.96
C VAL A 134 -16.26 -8.28 -3.74
N PHE A 135 -15.54 -9.26 -3.18
CA PHE A 135 -16.13 -10.56 -2.86
C PHE A 135 -17.29 -10.46 -1.84
N SER A 136 -17.14 -9.61 -0.83
CA SER A 136 -18.20 -9.40 0.17
C SER A 136 -19.47 -8.79 -0.45
N ILE A 137 -19.31 -7.84 -1.37
CA ILE A 137 -20.43 -7.25 -2.12
C ILE A 137 -21.09 -8.30 -3.01
N ILE A 138 -20.31 -9.10 -3.74
CA ILE A 138 -20.84 -10.19 -4.57
C ILE A 138 -21.66 -11.17 -3.71
N MET A 139 -21.12 -11.60 -2.58
CA MET A 139 -21.80 -12.52 -1.67
C MET A 139 -23.14 -11.95 -1.16
N LEU A 140 -23.14 -10.65 -0.83
CA LEU A 140 -24.35 -9.97 -0.37
C LEU A 140 -25.40 -9.87 -1.48
N LEU A 141 -25.03 -9.48 -2.68
CA LEU A 141 -25.94 -9.27 -3.80
C LEU A 141 -26.46 -10.57 -4.40
N THR A 142 -25.73 -11.68 -4.25
CA THR A 142 -26.08 -12.98 -4.80
C THR A 142 -26.63 -13.96 -3.75
N ASP A 143 -26.87 -13.49 -2.54
CA ASP A 143 -27.28 -14.35 -1.41
C ASP A 143 -26.39 -15.60 -1.26
N GLY A 144 -25.07 -15.36 -1.21
CA GLY A 144 -24.08 -16.43 -1.10
C GLY A 144 -23.92 -17.25 -2.39
N LEU A 145 -24.06 -16.65 -3.54
CA LEU A 145 -24.06 -17.26 -4.88
C LEU A 145 -25.29 -18.15 -5.17
N ALA A 146 -26.34 -18.07 -4.37
CA ALA A 146 -27.57 -18.81 -4.59
C ALA A 146 -28.51 -18.14 -5.62
N SER A 147 -28.41 -16.82 -5.80
CA SER A 147 -29.29 -16.06 -6.69
C SER A 147 -28.48 -15.04 -7.53
N ASN A 148 -29.07 -14.57 -8.61
CA ASN A 148 -28.52 -13.45 -9.43
C ASN A 148 -27.10 -13.66 -9.99
N VAL A 149 -26.55 -14.87 -9.96
CA VAL A 149 -25.18 -15.17 -10.43
C VAL A 149 -24.99 -14.80 -11.91
N SER A 150 -26.07 -14.86 -12.70
CA SER A 150 -26.05 -14.45 -14.12
C SER A 150 -25.66 -12.98 -14.33
N HIS A 151 -25.89 -12.12 -13.34
CA HIS A 151 -25.51 -10.70 -13.37
C HIS A 151 -24.00 -10.47 -13.25
N LEU A 152 -23.24 -11.47 -12.79
CA LEU A 152 -21.77 -11.44 -12.75
C LEU A 152 -21.12 -11.82 -14.09
N SER A 153 -21.92 -12.15 -15.09
CA SER A 153 -21.41 -12.47 -16.42
C SER A 153 -20.89 -11.23 -17.13
N MET A 154 -19.77 -11.38 -17.85
CA MET A 154 -19.27 -10.33 -18.75
C MET A 154 -20.25 -9.98 -19.89
N LEU A 155 -21.22 -10.86 -20.17
CA LEU A 155 -22.30 -10.61 -21.13
C LEU A 155 -23.40 -9.74 -20.55
N HIS A 156 -23.40 -9.49 -19.24
CA HIS A 156 -24.38 -8.62 -18.60
C HIS A 156 -23.93 -7.15 -18.75
N PRO A 157 -24.69 -6.30 -19.47
CA PRO A 157 -24.23 -4.96 -19.84
C PRO A 157 -23.82 -4.07 -18.66
N PRO A 158 -24.56 -4.00 -17.53
CA PRO A 158 -24.12 -3.20 -16.38
C PRO A 158 -22.79 -3.66 -15.78
N TYR A 159 -22.52 -4.96 -15.77
CA TYR A 159 -21.25 -5.50 -15.28
C TYR A 159 -20.09 -5.09 -16.19
N LEU A 160 -20.25 -5.26 -17.49
CA LEU A 160 -19.24 -4.84 -18.47
C LEU A 160 -18.98 -3.33 -18.44
N LEU A 161 -20.03 -2.52 -18.36
CA LEU A 161 -19.90 -1.06 -18.24
C LEU A 161 -19.18 -0.65 -16.95
N GLY A 162 -19.43 -1.35 -15.85
CA GLY A 162 -18.70 -1.15 -14.59
C GLY A 162 -17.20 -1.40 -14.73
N LEU A 163 -16.79 -2.48 -15.40
CA LEU A 163 -15.39 -2.79 -15.66
C LEU A 163 -14.73 -1.72 -16.56
N ILE A 164 -15.39 -1.31 -17.62
CA ILE A 164 -14.87 -0.29 -18.55
C ILE A 164 -14.74 1.05 -17.84
N SER A 165 -15.76 1.49 -17.10
CA SER A 165 -15.72 2.77 -16.39
C SER A 165 -14.68 2.79 -15.27
N GLY A 166 -14.54 1.68 -14.54
CA GLY A 166 -13.49 1.52 -13.52
C GLY A 166 -12.09 1.62 -14.12
N GLY A 167 -11.85 0.95 -15.26
CA GLY A 167 -10.60 1.06 -15.99
C GLY A 167 -10.34 2.48 -16.49
N ALA A 168 -11.34 3.13 -17.07
CA ALA A 168 -11.23 4.51 -17.56
C ALA A 168 -10.89 5.50 -16.41
N THR A 169 -11.45 5.29 -15.22
CA THR A 169 -11.16 6.12 -14.05
C THR A 169 -9.68 6.08 -13.66
N ILE A 170 -9.03 4.92 -13.78
CA ILE A 170 -7.59 4.77 -13.47
C ILE A 170 -6.76 5.63 -14.45
N PHE A 171 -7.07 5.58 -15.75
CA PHE A 171 -6.37 6.38 -16.75
C PHE A 171 -6.59 7.87 -16.52
N TRP A 172 -7.81 8.27 -16.21
CA TRP A 172 -8.14 9.67 -15.93
C TRP A 172 -7.39 10.19 -14.69
N PHE A 173 -7.38 9.42 -13.60
CA PHE A 173 -6.64 9.75 -12.39
C PHE A 173 -5.13 9.87 -12.67
N SER A 174 -4.55 8.90 -13.39
CA SER A 174 -3.13 8.92 -13.73
C SER A 174 -2.76 10.13 -14.59
N SER A 175 -3.61 10.47 -15.58
CA SER A 175 -3.42 11.66 -16.41
C SER A 175 -3.48 12.95 -15.60
N ALA A 176 -4.45 13.09 -14.70
CA ALA A 176 -4.55 14.25 -13.84
C ALA A 176 -3.33 14.40 -12.90
N SER A 177 -2.86 13.28 -12.33
CA SER A 177 -1.69 13.28 -11.44
C SER A 177 -0.37 13.63 -12.15
N THR A 178 -0.27 13.35 -13.46
CA THR A 178 0.93 13.70 -14.24
C THR A 178 0.91 15.13 -14.78
N GLN A 179 -0.24 15.80 -14.74
CA GLN A 179 -0.40 17.18 -15.17
C GLN A 179 -0.28 18.20 -14.02
N ALA A 180 -0.42 17.72 -12.78
CA ALA A 180 -0.27 18.52 -11.58
C ALA A 180 1.20 18.71 -11.18
#